data_9f374beadbaef816739cf24040ac5ac6
#
_entry.id   9f374beadbaef816739cf24040ac5ac6
#
_cell.length_a   1.000
_cell.length_b   1.000
_cell.length_c   1.000
_cell.angle_alpha   90.00
_cell.angle_beta   90.00
_cell.angle_gamma   90.00
#
_symmetry.space_group_name_H-M   'P 1'
#
loop_
_entity.id
_entity.type
_entity.pdbx_description
1 polymer ?
#
loop_
_entity_poly.entity_id
_entity_poly.type
_entity_poly.pdbx_seq_one_letter_code
_entity_poly.pdbx_strand_id
1 'polypeptide(L)'
;RKIFTPGDKADVLVAMNPAALKVNVKHLKPNAIVLIDTDSFKKSDLDKALFTTDDPFTELGLTGVQVVAAPISTMVKDGLVEFGLDNKSALRCKNMFALGLVCWLFERPLEEAMHMLQNKFAKKPVIAQANIKALTVIIMVITSMPQFLRIVSRVRKPSLDSIRT
;
A
#
# COMPACT_ATOMS: atom_id res chain seq x y z
N ARG A 1 8.94 -11.69 -19.36
CA ARG A 1 9.87 -12.66 -18.72
C ARG A 1 9.11 -13.38 -17.61
N LYS A 2 8.97 -14.70 -17.73
CA LYS A 2 8.38 -15.50 -16.64
C LYS A 2 9.44 -15.62 -15.54
N ILE A 3 9.11 -15.20 -14.33
CA ILE A 3 9.96 -15.35 -13.15
C ILE A 3 9.53 -16.64 -12.47
N PHE A 4 10.45 -17.59 -12.33
CA PHE A 4 10.17 -18.92 -11.77
C PHE A 4 10.76 -19.13 -10.37
N THR A 5 11.47 -18.14 -9.83
CA THR A 5 12.11 -18.24 -8.52
C THR A 5 11.43 -17.31 -7.51
N PRO A 6 10.74 -17.83 -6.48
CA PRO A 6 10.41 -17.03 -5.31
C PRO A 6 11.70 -16.82 -4.52
N GLY A 7 12.03 -15.60 -4.14
CA GLY A 7 13.11 -15.42 -3.19
C GLY A 7 13.99 -14.19 -3.36
N ASP A 8 13.75 -13.35 -4.34
CA ASP A 8 14.44 -12.06 -4.40
C ASP A 8 13.89 -11.12 -3.34
N LYS A 9 14.77 -10.30 -2.77
CA LYS A 9 14.37 -9.25 -1.84
C LYS A 9 13.45 -8.25 -2.52
N ALA A 10 12.44 -7.78 -1.79
CA ALA A 10 11.42 -6.88 -2.30
C ALA A 10 11.92 -5.42 -2.34
N ASP A 11 11.57 -4.71 -3.40
CA ASP A 11 11.79 -3.27 -3.54
C ASP A 11 10.72 -2.47 -2.82
N VAL A 12 9.53 -3.05 -2.63
CA VAL A 12 8.38 -2.41 -1.97
C VAL A 12 7.71 -3.39 -1.01
N LEU A 13 7.43 -2.91 0.18
CA LEU A 13 6.58 -3.59 1.16
C LEU A 13 5.38 -2.71 1.48
N VAL A 14 4.19 -3.28 1.37
CA VAL A 14 2.96 -2.67 1.89
C VAL A 14 2.61 -3.34 3.21
N ALA A 15 2.81 -2.62 4.31
CA ALA A 15 2.53 -3.12 5.66
C ALA A 15 1.26 -2.45 6.21
N MET A 16 0.15 -3.19 6.21
CA MET A 16 -1.14 -2.72 6.70
C MET A 16 -1.27 -2.75 8.23
N ASN A 17 -0.27 -3.30 8.93
CA ASN A 17 -0.18 -3.32 10.38
C ASN A 17 1.26 -3.63 10.82
N PRO A 18 1.63 -3.37 12.09
CA PRO A 18 2.98 -3.59 12.60
C PRO A 18 3.46 -5.04 12.53
N ALA A 19 2.57 -6.02 12.73
CA ALA A 19 2.93 -7.43 12.66
C ALA A 19 3.36 -7.82 11.22
N ALA A 20 2.67 -7.30 10.20
CA ALA A 20 3.06 -7.50 8.81
C ALA A 20 4.43 -6.89 8.50
N LEU A 21 4.74 -5.71 9.05
CA LEU A 21 6.06 -5.10 8.93
C LEU A 21 7.13 -6.02 9.54
N LYS A 22 6.94 -6.44 10.80
CA LYS A 22 7.89 -7.25 11.57
C LYS A 22 8.24 -8.58 10.89
N VAL A 23 7.24 -9.26 10.34
CA VAL A 23 7.44 -10.56 9.66
C VAL A 23 8.18 -10.41 8.33
N ASN A 24 7.92 -9.34 7.58
CA ASN A 24 8.40 -9.19 6.21
C ASN A 24 9.69 -8.35 6.07
N VAL A 25 10.16 -7.71 7.13
CA VAL A 25 11.35 -6.86 7.09
C VAL A 25 12.59 -7.58 6.52
N LYS A 26 12.77 -8.87 6.83
CA LYS A 26 13.89 -9.69 6.36
C LYS A 26 13.95 -9.89 4.83
N HIS A 27 12.82 -9.63 4.16
CA HIS A 27 12.71 -9.77 2.71
C HIS A 27 12.90 -8.44 1.96
N LEU A 28 13.23 -7.35 2.66
CA LEU A 28 13.45 -6.05 2.04
C LEU A 28 14.87 -5.90 1.51
N LYS A 29 14.99 -5.21 0.38
CA LYS A 29 16.27 -4.68 -0.10
C LYS A 29 16.71 -3.49 0.76
N PRO A 30 18.01 -3.18 0.79
CA PRO A 30 18.47 -1.86 1.23
C PRO A 30 17.77 -0.78 0.39
N ASN A 31 17.35 0.33 1.02
CA ASN A 31 16.64 1.43 0.36
C ASN A 31 15.24 1.06 -0.22
N ALA A 32 14.65 -0.05 0.23
CA ALA A 32 13.29 -0.40 -0.17
C ALA A 32 12.28 0.66 0.28
N ILE A 33 11.14 0.67 -0.38
CA ILE A 33 10.00 1.51 -0.02
C ILE A 33 9.10 0.72 0.92
N VAL A 34 8.71 1.32 2.05
CA VAL A 34 7.74 0.74 2.98
C VAL A 34 6.53 1.65 3.06
N LEU A 35 5.40 1.19 2.53
CA LEU A 35 4.12 1.86 2.67
C LEU A 35 3.42 1.35 3.92
N ILE A 36 2.98 2.26 4.80
CA ILE A 36 2.24 1.92 6.01
C ILE A 36 0.89 2.62 6.09
N ASP A 37 -0.09 1.93 6.68
CA ASP A 37 -1.38 2.48 7.07
C ASP A 37 -1.28 3.08 8.49
N THR A 38 -1.15 4.40 8.62
CA THR A 38 -0.99 5.07 9.92
C THR A 38 -2.13 4.83 10.87
N ASP A 39 -3.34 4.56 10.37
CA ASP A 39 -4.51 4.24 11.19
C ASP A 39 -4.36 2.92 11.97
N SER A 40 -3.50 2.04 11.46
CA SER A 40 -3.23 0.71 12.01
C SER A 40 -1.83 0.59 12.65
N PHE A 41 -1.15 1.70 12.92
CA PHE A 41 0.17 1.77 13.57
C PHE A 41 0.13 2.59 14.86
N LYS A 42 -0.99 2.56 15.56
CA LYS A 42 -1.13 3.17 16.88
C LYS A 42 -0.38 2.37 17.94
N LYS A 43 -0.10 2.97 19.09
CA LYS A 43 0.60 2.30 20.20
C LYS A 43 0.00 0.94 20.53
N SER A 44 -1.33 0.84 20.63
CA SER A 44 -2.02 -0.42 20.88
C SER A 44 -1.77 -1.51 19.82
N ASP A 45 -1.49 -1.12 18.57
CA ASP A 45 -1.21 -2.06 17.48
C ASP A 45 0.26 -2.50 17.50
N LEU A 46 1.16 -1.59 17.90
CA LEU A 46 2.57 -1.88 18.15
C LEU A 46 2.73 -2.86 19.33
N ASP A 47 2.02 -2.61 20.43
CA ASP A 47 2.02 -3.49 21.63
C ASP A 47 1.54 -4.92 21.26
N LYS A 48 0.45 -5.05 20.47
CA LYS A 48 -0.04 -6.35 19.99
C LYS A 48 0.97 -7.08 19.10
N ALA A 49 1.78 -6.33 18.36
CA ALA A 49 2.85 -6.88 17.51
C ALA A 49 4.17 -7.08 18.30
N LEU A 50 4.14 -6.89 19.61
CA LEU A 50 5.28 -7.07 20.52
C LEU A 50 6.45 -6.15 20.14
N PHE A 51 6.17 -4.89 19.80
CA PHE A 51 7.17 -3.84 19.74
C PHE A 51 7.40 -3.25 21.14
N THR A 52 8.64 -2.93 21.45
CA THR A 52 9.04 -2.36 22.73
C THR A 52 9.13 -0.84 22.70
N THR A 53 9.20 -0.27 21.51
CA THR A 53 9.29 1.17 21.28
C THR A 53 8.14 1.67 20.42
N ASP A 54 7.92 2.98 20.44
CA ASP A 54 6.92 3.64 19.57
C ASP A 54 7.45 3.85 18.12
N ASP A 55 8.74 3.55 17.89
CA ASP A 55 9.37 3.60 16.56
C ASP A 55 9.74 2.18 16.08
N PRO A 56 8.84 1.54 15.34
CA PRO A 56 9.07 0.19 14.82
C PRO A 56 10.19 0.12 13.78
N PHE A 57 10.51 1.23 13.12
CA PHE A 57 11.55 1.25 12.07
C PHE A 57 12.95 1.21 12.71
N THR A 58 13.18 2.00 13.74
CA THR A 58 14.44 1.96 14.51
C THR A 58 14.60 0.62 15.20
N GLU A 59 13.55 0.07 15.82
CA GLU A 59 13.59 -1.23 16.50
C GLU A 59 13.96 -2.38 15.52
N LEU A 60 13.52 -2.30 14.29
CA LEU A 60 13.81 -3.29 13.24
C LEU A 60 15.12 -3.01 12.46
N GLY A 61 15.85 -1.96 12.81
CA GLY A 61 17.10 -1.59 12.14
C GLY A 61 16.92 -1.11 10.70
N LEU A 62 15.75 -0.56 10.36
CA LEU A 62 15.38 -0.10 9.02
C LEU A 62 15.89 1.33 8.75
N THR A 63 17.21 1.55 8.79
CA THR A 63 17.81 2.88 8.67
C THR A 63 17.87 3.43 7.24
N GLY A 64 17.73 2.58 6.22
CA GLY A 64 17.86 2.98 4.80
C GLY A 64 16.55 2.93 4.01
N VAL A 65 15.43 2.54 4.62
CA VAL A 65 14.16 2.43 3.91
C VAL A 65 13.47 3.78 3.73
N GLN A 66 12.74 3.93 2.64
CA GLN A 66 11.89 5.09 2.41
C GLN A 66 10.47 4.78 2.90
N VAL A 67 10.03 5.46 3.96
CA VAL A 67 8.70 5.25 4.53
C VAL A 67 7.68 6.18 3.89
N VAL A 68 6.61 5.60 3.33
CA VAL A 68 5.42 6.30 2.87
C VAL A 68 4.30 6.02 3.86
N ALA A 69 3.98 7.01 4.68
CA ALA A 69 2.94 6.91 5.70
C ALA A 69 1.66 7.60 5.22
N ALA A 70 0.55 6.86 5.22
CA ALA A 70 -0.76 7.39 4.82
C ALA A 70 -1.87 6.81 5.70
N PRO A 71 -2.92 7.58 6.06
CA PRO A 71 -4.08 7.08 6.80
C PRO A 71 -5.01 6.29 5.87
N ILE A 72 -4.52 5.13 5.38
CA ILE A 72 -5.18 4.36 4.32
C ILE A 72 -6.58 3.94 4.71
N SER A 73 -6.77 3.48 5.94
CA SER A 73 -8.09 3.05 6.41
C SER A 73 -9.11 4.19 6.42
N THR A 74 -8.72 5.39 6.83
CA THR A 74 -9.57 6.60 6.78
C THR A 74 -9.85 6.98 5.33
N MET A 75 -8.83 7.08 4.49
CA MET A 75 -8.97 7.46 3.08
C MET A 75 -9.90 6.53 2.31
N VAL A 76 -9.81 5.22 2.57
CA VAL A 76 -10.68 4.23 1.93
C VAL A 76 -12.12 4.39 2.41
N LYS A 77 -12.35 4.59 3.70
CA LYS A 77 -13.71 4.81 4.24
C LYS A 77 -14.35 6.04 3.61
N ASP A 78 -13.64 7.16 3.60
CA ASP A 78 -14.14 8.43 3.07
C ASP A 78 -14.42 8.33 1.56
N GLY A 79 -13.52 7.66 0.81
CA GLY A 79 -13.68 7.46 -0.63
C GLY A 79 -14.79 6.48 -1.02
N LEU A 80 -15.30 5.68 -0.07
CA LEU A 80 -16.33 4.67 -0.32
C LEU A 80 -17.68 4.99 0.35
N VAL A 81 -17.85 6.18 0.92
CA VAL A 81 -19.10 6.60 1.59
C VAL A 81 -20.31 6.45 0.67
N GLU A 82 -20.18 6.78 -0.62
CA GLU A 82 -21.24 6.71 -1.62
C GLU A 82 -21.82 5.29 -1.83
N PHE A 83 -21.06 4.24 -1.48
CA PHE A 83 -21.52 2.84 -1.63
C PHE A 83 -22.33 2.33 -0.43
N GLY A 84 -22.47 3.11 0.64
CA GLY A 84 -23.22 2.72 1.84
C GLY A 84 -22.70 1.42 2.50
N LEU A 85 -21.42 1.09 2.35
CA LEU A 85 -20.82 -0.11 2.91
C LEU A 85 -20.63 0.02 4.42
N ASP A 86 -20.83 -1.09 5.13
CA ASP A 86 -20.43 -1.19 6.52
C ASP A 86 -18.90 -1.04 6.67
N ASN A 87 -18.45 -0.62 7.86
CA ASN A 87 -17.03 -0.37 8.13
C ASN A 87 -16.12 -1.57 7.79
N LYS A 88 -16.60 -2.80 8.05
CA LYS A 88 -15.83 -4.01 7.77
C LYS A 88 -15.67 -4.26 6.27
N SER A 89 -16.72 -4.03 5.50
CA SER A 89 -16.69 -4.16 4.04
C SER A 89 -15.83 -3.09 3.39
N ALA A 90 -15.93 -1.84 3.84
CA ALA A 90 -15.06 -0.75 3.38
C ALA A 90 -13.59 -1.06 3.66
N LEU A 91 -13.25 -1.50 4.89
CA LEU A 91 -11.87 -1.84 5.25
C LEU A 91 -11.28 -3.03 4.46
N ARG A 92 -12.12 -3.92 3.93
CA ARG A 92 -11.65 -4.98 3.03
C ARG A 92 -11.13 -4.45 1.69
N CYS A 93 -11.59 -3.27 1.28
CA CYS A 93 -11.13 -2.62 0.05
C CYS A 93 -9.77 -1.93 0.20
N LYS A 94 -9.21 -1.80 1.42
CA LYS A 94 -7.94 -1.07 1.63
C LYS A 94 -6.74 -1.68 0.89
N ASN A 95 -6.76 -2.99 0.64
CA ASN A 95 -5.71 -3.64 -0.15
C ASN A 95 -5.74 -3.18 -1.61
N MET A 96 -6.93 -2.85 -2.14
CA MET A 96 -7.05 -2.31 -3.50
C MET A 96 -6.56 -0.87 -3.59
N PHE A 97 -6.80 -0.07 -2.56
CA PHE A 97 -6.19 1.26 -2.44
C PHE A 97 -4.66 1.18 -2.46
N ALA A 98 -4.07 0.29 -1.66
CA ALA A 98 -2.63 0.08 -1.64
C ALA A 98 -2.10 -0.43 -2.99
N LEU A 99 -2.82 -1.32 -3.67
CA LEU A 99 -2.48 -1.77 -5.02
C LEU A 99 -2.51 -0.60 -6.01
N GLY A 100 -3.52 0.26 -5.94
CA GLY A 100 -3.61 1.47 -6.76
C GLY A 100 -2.42 2.40 -6.56
N LEU A 101 -1.98 2.59 -5.30
CA LEU A 101 -0.78 3.38 -5.00
C LEU A 101 0.49 2.74 -5.60
N VAL A 102 0.66 1.43 -5.47
CA VAL A 102 1.80 0.72 -6.06
C VAL A 102 1.77 0.83 -7.59
N CYS A 103 0.61 0.64 -8.22
CA CYS A 103 0.47 0.82 -9.67
C CYS A 103 0.84 2.24 -10.10
N TRP A 104 0.39 3.25 -9.37
CA TRP A 104 0.73 4.64 -9.65
C TRP A 104 2.23 4.93 -9.47
N LEU A 105 2.85 4.42 -8.39
CA LEU A 105 4.28 4.57 -8.13
C LEU A 105 5.16 4.02 -9.26
N PHE A 106 4.74 2.91 -9.85
CA PHE A 106 5.49 2.19 -10.89
C PHE A 106 4.92 2.36 -12.30
N GLU A 107 4.05 3.34 -12.50
CA GLU A 107 3.41 3.64 -13.80
C GLU A 107 2.78 2.40 -14.45
N ARG A 108 2.15 1.54 -13.63
CA ARG A 108 1.46 0.35 -14.11
C ARG A 108 0.01 0.67 -14.47
N PRO A 109 -0.48 0.16 -15.61
CA PRO A 109 -1.87 0.34 -16.01
C PRO A 109 -2.82 -0.33 -14.99
N LEU A 110 -3.95 0.31 -14.69
CA LEU A 110 -4.95 -0.19 -13.74
C LEU A 110 -6.00 -1.09 -14.41
N GLU A 111 -6.08 -1.06 -15.74
CA GLU A 111 -7.11 -1.72 -16.52
C GLU A 111 -7.18 -3.22 -16.26
N GLU A 112 -6.03 -3.89 -16.20
CA GLU A 112 -5.97 -5.33 -15.92
C GLU A 112 -6.48 -5.65 -14.51
N ALA A 113 -6.11 -4.83 -13.52
CA ALA A 113 -6.59 -4.99 -12.15
C ALA A 113 -8.11 -4.73 -12.06
N MET A 114 -8.62 -3.75 -12.78
CA MET A 114 -10.06 -3.44 -12.85
C MET A 114 -10.84 -4.60 -13.47
N HIS A 115 -10.38 -5.14 -14.61
CA HIS A 115 -11.00 -6.31 -15.24
C HIS A 115 -10.99 -7.54 -14.33
N MET A 116 -9.88 -7.79 -13.65
CA MET A 116 -9.80 -8.88 -12.68
C MET A 116 -10.82 -8.71 -11.54
N LEU A 117 -11.00 -7.51 -11.02
CA LEU A 117 -11.98 -7.21 -9.97
C LEU A 117 -13.42 -7.38 -10.46
N GLN A 118 -13.74 -6.92 -11.68
CA GLN A 118 -15.05 -7.10 -12.28
C GLN A 118 -15.39 -8.59 -12.42
N ASN A 119 -14.48 -9.39 -12.93
CA ASN A 119 -14.67 -10.83 -13.10
C ASN A 119 -14.79 -11.56 -11.74
N LYS A 120 -13.91 -11.24 -10.80
CA LYS A 120 -13.89 -11.86 -9.46
C LYS A 120 -15.17 -11.61 -8.66
N PHE A 121 -15.73 -10.42 -8.79
CA PHE A 121 -16.92 -9.98 -8.06
C PHE A 121 -18.16 -9.85 -8.97
N ALA A 122 -18.21 -10.56 -10.10
CA ALA A 122 -19.33 -10.49 -11.06
C ALA A 122 -20.70 -10.70 -10.42
N LYS A 123 -20.78 -11.58 -9.39
CA LYS A 123 -22.01 -11.83 -8.63
C LYS A 123 -22.36 -10.77 -7.57
N LYS A 124 -21.48 -9.81 -7.34
CA LYS A 124 -21.62 -8.76 -6.31
C LYS A 124 -21.16 -7.41 -6.87
N PRO A 125 -21.95 -6.81 -7.78
CA PRO A 125 -21.52 -5.62 -8.53
C PRO A 125 -21.15 -4.42 -7.65
N VAL A 126 -21.85 -4.19 -6.54
CA VAL A 126 -21.52 -3.13 -5.58
C VAL A 126 -20.12 -3.33 -4.98
N ILE A 127 -19.78 -4.57 -4.63
CA ILE A 127 -18.44 -4.90 -4.10
C ILE A 127 -17.38 -4.74 -5.20
N ALA A 128 -17.67 -5.12 -6.44
CA ALA A 128 -16.77 -4.91 -7.57
C ALA A 128 -16.47 -3.42 -7.75
N GLN A 129 -17.51 -2.59 -7.80
CA GLN A 129 -17.39 -1.14 -7.98
C GLN A 129 -16.65 -0.47 -6.80
N ALA A 130 -16.95 -0.87 -5.56
CA ALA A 130 -16.23 -0.36 -4.38
C ALA A 130 -14.74 -0.69 -4.40
N ASN A 131 -14.36 -1.90 -4.81
CA ASN A 131 -12.95 -2.27 -4.96
C ASN A 131 -12.26 -1.51 -6.10
N ILE A 132 -12.94 -1.30 -7.23
CA ILE A 132 -12.44 -0.48 -8.34
C ILE A 132 -12.29 0.98 -7.91
N LYS A 133 -13.27 1.52 -7.19
CA LYS A 133 -13.18 2.88 -6.64
C LYS A 133 -12.01 3.00 -5.67
N ALA A 134 -11.83 2.06 -4.75
CA ALA A 134 -10.68 2.04 -3.83
C ALA A 134 -9.34 2.00 -4.57
N LEU A 135 -9.26 1.27 -5.68
CA LEU A 135 -8.08 1.22 -6.55
C LEU A 135 -7.77 2.58 -7.19
N THR A 136 -8.77 3.39 -7.53
CA THR A 136 -8.65 4.66 -8.25
C THR A 136 -8.65 5.89 -7.33
N VAL A 137 -9.23 5.81 -6.14
CA VAL A 137 -9.30 6.91 -5.16
C VAL A 137 -7.92 7.46 -4.83
N ILE A 138 -6.89 6.61 -4.83
CA ILE A 138 -5.51 7.03 -4.58
C ILE A 138 -5.05 8.11 -5.56
N ILE A 139 -5.45 8.05 -6.82
CA ILE A 139 -5.09 9.05 -7.83
C ILE A 139 -5.68 10.41 -7.47
N MET A 140 -6.94 10.43 -7.03
CA MET A 140 -7.60 11.66 -6.57
C MET A 140 -6.92 12.22 -5.33
N VAL A 141 -6.54 11.37 -4.38
CA VAL A 141 -5.86 11.77 -3.14
C VAL A 141 -4.48 12.36 -3.44
N ILE A 142 -3.71 11.70 -4.30
CA ILE A 142 -2.37 12.17 -4.69
C ILE A 142 -2.44 13.53 -5.39
N THR A 143 -3.41 13.72 -6.27
CA THR A 143 -3.59 14.98 -6.99
C THR A 143 -4.11 16.11 -6.10
N SER A 144 -4.87 15.79 -5.05
CA SER A 144 -5.43 16.79 -4.11
C SER A 144 -4.51 17.13 -2.94
N MET A 145 -3.46 16.33 -2.67
CA MET A 145 -2.53 16.51 -1.55
C MET A 145 -1.09 16.75 -2.02
N PRO A 146 -0.66 18.01 -2.26
CA PRO A 146 0.68 18.33 -2.75
C PRO A 146 1.84 17.79 -1.89
N GLN A 147 1.61 17.70 -0.58
CA GLN A 147 2.59 17.13 0.36
C GLN A 147 2.76 15.61 0.16
N PHE A 148 1.71 14.88 -0.19
CA PHE A 148 1.78 13.47 -0.52
C PHE A 148 2.54 13.26 -1.84
N LEU A 149 2.29 14.12 -2.83
CA LEU A 149 3.07 14.18 -4.08
C LEU A 149 4.56 14.38 -3.84
N ARG A 150 4.96 15.23 -2.88
CA ARG A 150 6.38 15.44 -2.55
C ARG A 150 7.04 14.21 -1.96
N ILE A 151 6.34 13.49 -1.09
CA ILE A 151 6.86 12.25 -0.49
C ILE A 151 6.99 11.19 -1.58
N VAL A 152 5.97 11.02 -2.39
CA VAL A 152 5.90 9.99 -3.40
C VAL A 152 6.78 10.30 -4.61
N SER A 153 6.94 11.58 -5.01
CA SER A 153 7.86 11.96 -6.09
C SER A 153 9.33 11.74 -5.73
N ARG A 154 9.70 11.79 -4.45
CA ARG A 154 11.04 11.37 -3.99
C ARG A 154 11.26 9.86 -4.14
N VAL A 155 10.19 9.09 -3.99
CA VAL A 155 10.19 7.64 -4.14
C VAL A 155 10.18 7.21 -5.62
N ARG A 156 9.59 8.03 -6.49
CA ARG A 156 9.43 7.78 -7.93
C ARG A 156 10.72 7.86 -8.76
N LYS A 157 11.86 8.12 -8.15
CA LYS A 157 13.17 8.10 -8.82
C LYS A 157 14.01 6.88 -8.39
N PRO A 158 13.68 5.65 -8.77
CA PRO A 158 14.71 4.69 -9.06
C PRO A 158 15.30 5.11 -10.40
N SER A 159 16.59 5.39 -10.43
CA SER A 159 17.29 5.67 -11.68
C SER A 159 16.99 4.58 -12.69
N LEU A 160 16.45 4.94 -13.84
CA LEU A 160 16.29 4.08 -15.02
C LEU A 160 17.64 3.47 -15.48
N ASP A 161 18.75 3.86 -14.89
CA ASP A 161 20.09 3.41 -15.20
C ASP A 161 20.48 2.06 -14.58
N SER A 162 19.67 1.52 -13.64
CA SER A 162 19.96 0.21 -13.02
C SER A 162 19.26 -0.97 -13.68
N ILE A 163 18.57 -0.76 -14.81
CA ILE A 163 17.87 -1.84 -15.56
C ILE A 163 18.65 -2.24 -16.83
N ARG A 164 19.79 -1.61 -17.07
CA ARG A 164 20.69 -1.96 -18.19
C ARG A 164 21.99 -2.56 -17.64
N THR A 165 21.93 -3.79 -17.20
CA THR A 165 23.03 -4.78 -17.27
C THR A 165 22.45 -6.18 -17.14
#